data_c557f38dcfdaa37e250d3b74e4c0bdc7
#
_entry.id   c557f38dcfdaa37e250d3b74e4c0bdc7
#
_cell.length_a   1.000
_cell.length_b   1.000
_cell.length_c   1.000
_cell.angle_alpha   90.00
_cell.angle_beta   90.00
_cell.angle_gamma   90.00
#
_symmetry.space_group_name_H-M   'P 1'
#
loop_
_entity.id
_entity.type
_entity.pdbx_description
1 polymer ?
#
loop_
_entity_poly.entity_id
_entity_poly.type
_entity_poly.pdbx_seq_one_letter_code
_entity_poly.pdbx_strand_id
1 'polypeptide(L)'
;MKSLFLAVFIFFLAEDTICLGQTSTWIKWESENPQRSSEWIFFQDSLQSNRYLDSISRSFQLEGFLEIFMESEKSSTDSLYVEFFTGPKYSWAKVNTDNVPIELGKELGPIGENYSSIFNWMDRLIQASENQGYPFATANLDSLKLEGDSIHATLNFDFGPLIKWDSVAVIGQTKTLSRYVQNLTGIEPGNPFSQMEFEKSILTLGRSPYFTIAEQPDISFQTKSARPTFNLRDRNANVLDGIIGLLPNENEPGKILITGQLDLELYHLGGKGRDIALHWQRLNISTQSLDLMAKEAFLFNSPLDMSLGFNLLKQDTTFLNRNFSLDFGYRLKGSGYLRFFTKRVAGDLISTAEYQNAKELPDVADFRWNQYGIGWDWNKLDSPVLPRKGYWFTGEFSAGNKEIIENTGIPEEVYTDLVMNSPQYLGKIDLQKHFYLKPTWGIMLRASGGYTQNQNLLLNDLFRLGGLKTIRGFNENHFYARSYAYINTEQRLFFGENSFLMVFADIGILENPYFATSIDKPFSFGTGVNLDTGSGIFRFIYGVGKSNSQPLAFSYSRIHFGYLARF
;
A
#
# COMPACT_ATOMS: atom_id res chain seq x y z
N MET A 1 4.53 -5.39 -53.78
CA MET A 1 4.56 -5.17 -52.35
C MET A 1 3.40 -5.92 -51.67
N LYS A 2 3.43 -7.22 -51.73
CA LYS A 2 2.52 -8.15 -51.07
C LYS A 2 3.34 -9.42 -50.83
N SER A 3 4.09 -9.52 -49.75
CA SER A 3 4.71 -10.76 -49.26
C SER A 3 5.75 -10.42 -48.16
N LEU A 4 5.30 -9.96 -46.99
CA LEU A 4 6.14 -9.91 -45.80
C LEU A 4 5.29 -9.85 -44.53
N PHE A 5 4.26 -10.70 -44.45
CA PHE A 5 3.42 -10.82 -43.24
C PHE A 5 2.94 -12.27 -43.04
N LEU A 6 3.83 -13.25 -43.21
CA LEU A 6 3.48 -14.65 -42.94
C LEU A 6 4.71 -15.47 -42.51
N ALA A 7 5.46 -15.05 -41.52
CA ALA A 7 6.59 -15.84 -41.00
C ALA A 7 6.93 -15.58 -39.55
N VAL A 8 5.93 -15.39 -38.66
CA VAL A 8 6.15 -15.33 -37.18
C VAL A 8 5.10 -16.13 -36.39
N PHE A 9 4.48 -17.13 -36.98
CA PHE A 9 3.44 -17.92 -36.29
C PHE A 9 3.66 -19.43 -36.35
N ILE A 10 4.91 -19.91 -36.44
CA ILE A 10 5.23 -21.35 -36.31
C ILE A 10 6.57 -21.46 -35.57
N PHE A 11 6.56 -21.33 -34.23
CA PHE A 11 7.63 -21.88 -33.39
C PHE A 11 7.20 -21.84 -31.89
N PHE A 12 6.10 -22.52 -31.60
CA PHE A 12 5.78 -22.92 -30.21
C PHE A 12 4.87 -24.15 -30.21
N LEU A 13 5.41 -25.24 -30.73
CA LEU A 13 4.89 -26.59 -30.50
C LEU A 13 6.09 -27.53 -30.48
N ALA A 14 6.28 -28.14 -29.32
CA ALA A 14 7.16 -29.26 -29.03
C ALA A 14 8.31 -28.91 -28.05
N GLU A 15 7.97 -28.83 -26.77
CA GLU A 15 8.75 -29.48 -25.72
C GLU A 15 7.76 -30.21 -24.80
N ASP A 16 7.24 -31.33 -25.30
CA ASP A 16 6.70 -32.39 -24.44
C ASP A 16 7.88 -32.99 -23.68
N THR A 17 8.16 -32.45 -22.53
CA THR A 17 8.98 -33.14 -21.53
C THR A 17 8.15 -34.30 -21.00
N ILE A 18 8.35 -35.49 -21.58
CA ILE A 18 7.81 -36.75 -21.08
C ILE A 18 8.36 -36.97 -19.67
N CYS A 19 7.57 -36.59 -18.69
CA CYS A 19 7.81 -36.98 -17.29
C CYS A 19 7.31 -38.40 -17.13
N LEU A 20 8.23 -39.35 -17.27
CA LEU A 20 7.98 -40.78 -17.03
C LEU A 20 7.63 -40.98 -15.55
N GLY A 21 6.35 -41.27 -15.26
CA GLY A 21 5.97 -41.79 -13.96
C GLY A 21 4.63 -41.31 -13.36
N GLN A 22 3.83 -40.49 -14.04
CA GLN A 22 2.50 -40.07 -13.55
C GLN A 22 1.42 -40.82 -14.32
N THR A 23 0.77 -41.81 -13.68
CA THR A 23 -0.40 -42.49 -14.25
C THR A 23 -1.62 -41.63 -13.96
N SER A 24 -2.21 -41.04 -14.99
CA SER A 24 -3.53 -40.41 -14.90
C SER A 24 -4.60 -41.47 -14.60
N THR A 25 -5.54 -41.12 -13.75
CA THR A 25 -6.55 -42.07 -13.27
C THR A 25 -7.92 -41.44 -13.21
N TRP A 26 -8.94 -42.13 -13.69
CA TRP A 26 -10.33 -41.77 -13.45
C TRP A 26 -10.81 -42.45 -12.17
N ILE A 27 -11.47 -41.69 -11.28
CA ILE A 27 -12.04 -42.23 -10.03
C ILE A 27 -13.54 -41.99 -10.01
N LYS A 28 -14.27 -43.02 -9.66
CA LYS A 28 -15.67 -42.96 -9.24
C LYS A 28 -15.74 -43.60 -7.86
N TRP A 29 -16.45 -42.93 -6.95
CA TRP A 29 -16.70 -43.51 -5.64
C TRP A 29 -18.18 -43.49 -5.29
N GLU A 30 -18.59 -44.47 -4.49
CA GLU A 30 -19.91 -44.59 -3.92
C GLU A 30 -19.81 -44.94 -2.44
N SER A 31 -20.83 -44.66 -1.65
CA SER A 31 -20.92 -45.07 -0.26
C SER A 31 -22.18 -45.88 -0.03
N GLU A 32 -22.28 -46.59 1.08
CA GLU A 32 -23.48 -47.34 1.49
C GLU A 32 -24.76 -46.48 1.47
N ASN A 33 -24.62 -45.15 1.63
CA ASN A 33 -25.69 -44.21 1.38
C ASN A 33 -25.69 -43.78 -0.09
N PRO A 34 -26.66 -44.23 -0.91
CA PRO A 34 -26.71 -43.99 -2.35
C PRO A 34 -26.85 -42.52 -2.75
N GLN A 35 -27.16 -41.61 -1.81
CA GLN A 35 -27.18 -40.17 -2.05
C GLN A 35 -25.77 -39.55 -2.03
N ARG A 36 -24.74 -40.33 -1.68
CA ARG A 36 -23.34 -39.89 -1.62
C ARG A 36 -22.51 -40.74 -2.56
N SER A 37 -22.31 -40.22 -3.73
CA SER A 37 -21.47 -40.80 -4.77
C SER A 37 -20.85 -39.68 -5.62
N SER A 38 -19.86 -40.00 -6.40
CA SER A 38 -19.34 -39.10 -7.44
C SER A 38 -19.66 -39.63 -8.83
N GLU A 39 -19.65 -38.77 -9.82
CA GLU A 39 -19.41 -39.14 -11.19
C GLU A 39 -17.92 -39.46 -11.39
N TRP A 40 -17.53 -39.93 -12.59
CA TRP A 40 -16.11 -40.16 -12.90
C TRP A 40 -15.34 -38.87 -12.93
N ILE A 41 -14.30 -38.75 -12.07
CA ILE A 41 -13.43 -37.58 -11.94
C ILE A 41 -12.04 -37.94 -12.42
N PHE A 42 -11.48 -37.11 -13.30
CA PHE A 42 -10.14 -37.29 -13.85
C PHE A 42 -9.06 -36.62 -12.98
N PHE A 43 -7.99 -37.36 -12.69
CA PHE A 43 -6.81 -36.88 -12.00
C PHE A 43 -5.57 -37.08 -12.85
N GLN A 44 -4.70 -36.08 -12.91
CA GLN A 44 -3.49 -36.13 -13.72
C GLN A 44 -2.38 -36.98 -13.10
N ASP A 45 -2.42 -37.18 -11.78
CA ASP A 45 -1.44 -38.01 -11.08
C ASP A 45 -2.09 -38.77 -9.90
N SER A 46 -1.44 -39.87 -9.49
CA SER A 46 -1.89 -40.72 -8.39
C SER A 46 -1.83 -40.03 -7.02
N LEU A 47 -1.01 -39.00 -6.85
CA LEU A 47 -0.92 -38.27 -5.59
C LEU A 47 -2.17 -37.37 -5.39
N GLN A 48 -2.66 -36.73 -6.45
CA GLN A 48 -3.88 -35.95 -6.42
C GLN A 48 -5.09 -36.84 -6.15
N SER A 49 -5.16 -38.01 -6.80
CA SER A 49 -6.26 -38.95 -6.62
C SER A 49 -6.30 -39.49 -5.19
N ASN A 50 -5.18 -39.87 -4.61
CA ASN A 50 -5.10 -40.34 -3.23
C ASN A 50 -5.50 -39.24 -2.22
N ARG A 51 -5.01 -38.01 -2.40
CA ARG A 51 -5.42 -36.87 -1.57
C ARG A 51 -6.93 -36.62 -1.64
N TYR A 52 -7.52 -36.79 -2.81
CA TYR A 52 -8.95 -36.64 -2.97
C TYR A 52 -9.71 -37.72 -2.19
N LEU A 53 -9.34 -39.01 -2.32
CA LEU A 53 -9.95 -40.11 -1.57
C LEU A 53 -9.76 -39.95 -0.05
N ASP A 54 -8.58 -39.54 0.39
CA ASP A 54 -8.31 -39.19 1.80
C ASP A 54 -9.21 -38.05 2.28
N SER A 55 -9.47 -37.06 1.43
CA SER A 55 -10.39 -35.96 1.77
C SER A 55 -11.84 -36.41 1.94
N ILE A 56 -12.28 -37.39 1.14
CA ILE A 56 -13.62 -38.00 1.28
C ILE A 56 -13.71 -38.81 2.57
N SER A 57 -12.73 -39.69 2.84
CA SER A 57 -12.65 -40.43 4.11
C SER A 57 -12.70 -39.49 5.31
N ARG A 58 -11.90 -38.42 5.27
CA ARG A 58 -11.87 -37.41 6.32
C ARG A 58 -13.20 -36.66 6.48
N SER A 59 -13.91 -36.42 5.39
CA SER A 59 -15.25 -35.81 5.41
C SER A 59 -16.26 -36.69 6.19
N PHE A 60 -16.27 -37.99 5.96
CA PHE A 60 -17.12 -38.91 6.70
C PHE A 60 -16.72 -39.03 8.18
N GLN A 61 -15.39 -39.05 8.48
CA GLN A 61 -14.92 -39.06 9.86
C GLN A 61 -15.36 -37.79 10.62
N LEU A 62 -15.31 -36.61 9.98
CA LEU A 62 -15.78 -35.34 10.55
C LEU A 62 -17.29 -35.36 10.87
N GLU A 63 -18.05 -36.21 10.21
CA GLU A 63 -19.49 -36.42 10.49
C GLU A 63 -19.77 -37.44 11.58
N GLY A 64 -18.75 -38.17 12.05
CA GLY A 64 -18.83 -39.14 13.11
C GLY A 64 -18.75 -40.62 12.66
N PHE A 65 -18.47 -40.90 11.39
CA PHE A 65 -18.27 -42.25 10.90
C PHE A 65 -16.80 -42.65 11.09
N LEU A 66 -16.45 -43.08 12.29
CA LEU A 66 -15.03 -43.29 12.67
C LEU A 66 -14.48 -44.64 12.17
N GLU A 67 -15.33 -45.58 11.87
CA GLU A 67 -14.97 -46.92 11.36
C GLU A 67 -14.96 -46.96 9.82
N ILE A 68 -14.93 -45.79 9.16
CA ILE A 68 -14.91 -45.75 7.70
C ILE A 68 -13.68 -46.45 7.13
N PHE A 69 -13.92 -47.33 6.18
CA PHE A 69 -12.88 -47.90 5.36
C PHE A 69 -13.29 -47.86 3.88
N MET A 70 -12.30 -47.96 3.00
CA MET A 70 -12.56 -47.97 1.56
C MET A 70 -12.02 -49.26 0.94
N GLU A 71 -12.79 -49.82 0.02
CA GLU A 71 -12.34 -50.85 -0.88
C GLU A 71 -12.24 -50.31 -2.29
N SER A 72 -11.21 -50.70 -3.03
CA SER A 72 -11.02 -50.23 -4.38
C SER A 72 -10.88 -51.37 -5.36
N GLU A 73 -11.65 -51.28 -6.46
CA GLU A 73 -11.61 -52.21 -7.56
C GLU A 73 -11.19 -51.50 -8.86
N LYS A 74 -10.22 -52.08 -9.57
CA LYS A 74 -9.82 -51.55 -10.89
C LYS A 74 -10.88 -51.90 -11.92
N SER A 75 -11.63 -50.92 -12.43
CA SER A 75 -12.61 -51.11 -13.48
C SER A 75 -11.97 -51.20 -14.87
N SER A 76 -10.79 -50.57 -15.07
CA SER A 76 -9.96 -50.68 -16.28
C SER A 76 -8.51 -50.28 -15.97
N THR A 77 -7.65 -50.25 -17.01
CA THR A 77 -6.25 -49.88 -16.86
C THR A 77 -6.08 -48.48 -16.25
N ASP A 78 -7.02 -47.56 -16.54
CA ASP A 78 -6.94 -46.14 -16.18
C ASP A 78 -8.11 -45.66 -15.30
N SER A 79 -8.92 -46.58 -14.75
CA SER A 79 -10.06 -46.24 -13.92
C SER A 79 -10.14 -47.08 -12.66
N LEU A 80 -10.44 -46.42 -11.55
CA LEU A 80 -10.58 -46.97 -10.21
C LEU A 80 -12.00 -46.69 -9.69
N TYR A 81 -12.70 -47.76 -9.30
CA TYR A 81 -13.95 -47.67 -8.55
C TYR A 81 -13.65 -47.87 -7.07
N VAL A 82 -14.18 -46.98 -6.22
CA VAL A 82 -13.95 -47.00 -4.79
C VAL A 82 -15.28 -47.02 -4.07
N GLU A 83 -15.46 -47.98 -3.20
CA GLU A 83 -16.63 -48.10 -2.31
C GLU A 83 -16.25 -47.75 -0.89
N PHE A 84 -17.01 -46.83 -0.28
CA PHE A 84 -16.81 -46.40 1.11
C PHE A 84 -17.85 -47.08 2.01
N PHE A 85 -17.35 -47.84 2.97
CA PHE A 85 -18.16 -48.47 4.03
C PHE A 85 -18.05 -47.57 5.27
N THR A 86 -19.20 -46.98 5.66
CA THR A 86 -19.18 -45.92 6.69
C THR A 86 -19.22 -46.45 8.11
N GLY A 87 -19.81 -47.65 8.32
CA GLY A 87 -20.06 -48.17 9.66
C GLY A 87 -21.04 -47.33 10.49
N PRO A 88 -21.09 -47.53 11.81
CA PRO A 88 -21.98 -46.79 12.69
C PRO A 88 -21.54 -45.34 12.83
N LYS A 89 -22.52 -44.45 13.06
CA LYS A 89 -22.28 -43.05 13.34
C LYS A 89 -22.14 -42.84 14.84
N TYR A 90 -20.97 -42.34 15.26
CA TYR A 90 -20.69 -42.02 16.66
C TYR A 90 -20.94 -40.54 16.97
N SER A 91 -21.38 -40.26 18.19
CA SER A 91 -21.48 -38.91 18.75
C SER A 91 -20.55 -38.77 19.96
N TRP A 92 -19.99 -37.56 20.15
CA TRP A 92 -19.21 -37.26 21.33
C TRP A 92 -20.11 -36.86 22.49
N ALA A 93 -20.00 -37.58 23.62
CA ALA A 93 -20.81 -37.28 24.82
C ALA A 93 -20.08 -36.33 25.75
N LYS A 94 -18.75 -36.54 25.94
CA LYS A 94 -17.95 -35.68 26.83
C LYS A 94 -16.46 -35.79 26.49
N VAL A 95 -15.79 -34.63 26.39
CA VAL A 95 -14.34 -34.56 26.38
C VAL A 95 -13.88 -33.87 27.66
N ASN A 96 -13.10 -34.59 28.47
CA ASN A 96 -12.49 -34.03 29.66
C ASN A 96 -11.30 -33.16 29.26
N THR A 97 -11.28 -31.88 29.70
CA THR A 97 -10.25 -30.87 29.40
C THR A 97 -9.50 -30.39 30.65
N ASP A 98 -9.47 -31.19 31.72
CA ASP A 98 -8.83 -30.80 33.00
C ASP A 98 -7.33 -30.47 32.86
N ASN A 99 -6.66 -31.01 31.85
CA ASN A 99 -5.24 -30.78 31.56
C ASN A 99 -4.99 -29.45 30.79
N VAL A 100 -6.05 -28.78 30.33
CA VAL A 100 -5.90 -27.50 29.63
C VAL A 100 -5.85 -26.37 30.66
N PRO A 101 -4.89 -25.44 30.56
CA PRO A 101 -4.85 -24.27 31.44
C PRO A 101 -6.14 -23.47 31.41
N ILE A 102 -6.64 -23.11 32.59
CA ILE A 102 -7.92 -22.43 32.76
C ILE A 102 -8.04 -21.14 31.93
N GLU A 103 -6.95 -20.41 31.76
CA GLU A 103 -6.91 -19.17 30.99
C GLU A 103 -7.16 -19.42 29.50
N LEU A 104 -6.47 -20.41 28.91
CA LEU A 104 -6.69 -20.82 27.53
C LEU A 104 -8.08 -21.41 27.31
N GLY A 105 -8.55 -22.26 28.23
CA GLY A 105 -9.88 -22.82 28.15
C GLY A 105 -11.00 -21.77 28.19
N LYS A 106 -10.84 -20.70 29.00
CA LYS A 106 -11.77 -19.57 29.04
C LYS A 106 -11.75 -18.75 27.76
N GLU A 107 -10.58 -18.52 27.16
CA GLU A 107 -10.43 -17.79 25.91
C GLU A 107 -11.08 -18.52 24.72
N LEU A 108 -10.92 -19.83 24.67
CA LEU A 108 -11.45 -20.67 23.59
C LEU A 108 -12.96 -20.94 23.72
N GLY A 109 -13.51 -20.78 24.93
CA GLY A 109 -14.89 -21.12 25.23
C GLY A 109 -15.13 -22.64 25.33
N PRO A 110 -16.40 -23.07 25.47
CA PRO A 110 -16.74 -24.48 25.66
C PRO A 110 -16.42 -25.31 24.39
N ILE A 111 -16.01 -26.56 24.64
CA ILE A 111 -15.82 -27.54 23.58
C ILE A 111 -17.20 -28.03 23.08
N GLY A 112 -17.33 -28.21 21.78
CA GLY A 112 -18.59 -28.69 21.20
C GLY A 112 -18.75 -30.20 21.29
N GLU A 113 -19.95 -30.71 20.98
CA GLU A 113 -20.35 -32.11 21.16
C GLU A 113 -20.22 -32.96 19.87
N ASN A 114 -19.79 -32.36 18.75
CA ASN A 114 -19.58 -33.09 17.51
C ASN A 114 -18.09 -33.16 17.16
N TYR A 115 -17.73 -34.15 16.36
CA TYR A 115 -16.35 -34.43 15.95
C TYR A 115 -15.65 -33.17 15.40
N SER A 116 -16.29 -32.49 14.45
CA SER A 116 -15.72 -31.29 13.83
C SER A 116 -15.48 -30.15 14.83
N SER A 117 -16.40 -29.92 15.78
CA SER A 117 -16.23 -28.85 16.77
C SER A 117 -15.12 -29.16 17.78
N ILE A 118 -14.92 -30.43 18.14
CA ILE A 118 -13.83 -30.85 19.03
C ILE A 118 -12.49 -30.62 18.36
N PHE A 119 -12.31 -31.08 17.13
CA PHE A 119 -11.04 -30.91 16.41
C PHE A 119 -10.77 -29.43 16.10
N ASN A 120 -11.77 -28.64 15.71
CA ASN A 120 -11.63 -27.20 15.53
C ASN A 120 -11.25 -26.49 16.85
N TRP A 121 -11.74 -26.98 17.99
CA TRP A 121 -11.37 -26.44 19.29
C TRP A 121 -9.92 -26.81 19.64
N MET A 122 -9.49 -28.05 19.38
CA MET A 122 -8.10 -28.49 19.54
C MET A 122 -7.14 -27.71 18.63
N ASP A 123 -7.49 -27.47 17.38
CA ASP A 123 -6.69 -26.66 16.45
C ASP A 123 -6.53 -25.22 16.97
N ARG A 124 -7.60 -24.61 17.49
CA ARG A 124 -7.52 -23.30 18.10
C ARG A 124 -6.67 -23.29 19.36
N LEU A 125 -6.69 -24.36 20.15
CA LEU A 125 -5.84 -24.51 21.34
C LEU A 125 -4.36 -24.56 20.96
N ILE A 126 -4.02 -25.33 19.93
CA ILE A 126 -2.65 -25.38 19.39
C ILE A 126 -2.23 -24.03 18.85
N GLN A 127 -3.05 -23.37 18.01
CA GLN A 127 -2.76 -22.04 17.46
C GLN A 127 -2.58 -20.98 18.57
N ALA A 128 -3.40 -21.01 19.61
CA ALA A 128 -3.25 -20.12 20.75
C ALA A 128 -1.93 -20.37 21.49
N SER A 129 -1.55 -21.63 21.66
CA SER A 129 -0.29 -22.03 22.29
C SER A 129 0.93 -21.64 21.46
N GLU A 130 0.89 -21.85 20.14
CA GLU A 130 1.93 -21.39 19.20
C GLU A 130 2.16 -19.89 19.30
N ASN A 131 1.09 -19.11 19.43
CA ASN A 131 1.17 -17.66 19.57
C ASN A 131 1.64 -17.16 20.93
N GLN A 132 1.74 -18.06 21.92
CA GLN A 132 2.26 -17.79 23.26
C GLN A 132 3.67 -18.34 23.49
N GLY A 133 4.34 -18.85 22.45
CA GLY A 133 5.70 -19.34 22.53
C GLY A 133 5.83 -20.86 22.54
N TYR A 134 4.79 -21.61 22.25
CA TYR A 134 4.80 -23.07 22.29
C TYR A 134 4.48 -23.71 20.92
N PRO A 135 5.39 -23.57 19.91
CA PRO A 135 5.14 -24.09 18.56
C PRO A 135 5.12 -25.63 18.48
N PHE A 136 5.53 -26.31 19.53
CA PHE A 136 5.53 -27.77 19.62
C PHE A 136 4.45 -28.30 20.55
N ALA A 137 3.44 -27.46 20.85
CA ALA A 137 2.29 -27.90 21.61
C ALA A 137 1.55 -29.05 20.92
N THR A 138 1.13 -30.02 21.68
CA THR A 138 0.36 -31.17 21.18
C THR A 138 -0.95 -31.32 21.94
N ALA A 139 -1.98 -31.70 21.21
CA ALA A 139 -3.29 -31.99 21.77
C ALA A 139 -3.80 -33.30 21.17
N ASN A 140 -3.98 -34.31 22.00
CA ASN A 140 -4.42 -35.63 21.58
C ASN A 140 -5.60 -36.10 22.42
N LEU A 141 -6.53 -36.83 21.81
CA LEU A 141 -7.59 -37.50 22.55
C LEU A 141 -7.10 -38.85 23.02
N ASP A 142 -7.17 -39.09 24.31
CA ASP A 142 -6.74 -40.32 24.97
C ASP A 142 -7.91 -40.93 25.76
N SER A 143 -7.71 -42.17 26.22
CA SER A 143 -8.66 -42.88 27.07
C SER A 143 -10.10 -42.95 26.47
N LEU A 144 -10.16 -43.21 25.17
CA LEU A 144 -11.41 -43.34 24.45
C LEU A 144 -12.26 -44.49 25.03
N LYS A 145 -13.49 -44.18 25.49
CA LYS A 145 -14.47 -45.14 25.95
C LYS A 145 -15.74 -45.02 25.11
N LEU A 146 -16.18 -46.14 24.58
CA LEU A 146 -17.39 -46.24 23.82
C LEU A 146 -18.53 -46.75 24.74
N GLU A 147 -19.59 -45.96 24.89
CA GLU A 147 -20.79 -46.30 25.63
C GLU A 147 -22.01 -46.18 24.70
N GLY A 148 -22.40 -47.30 24.06
CA GLY A 148 -23.38 -47.29 22.97
C GLY A 148 -22.79 -46.56 21.75
N ASP A 149 -23.51 -45.56 21.22
CA ASP A 149 -23.07 -44.74 20.10
C ASP A 149 -22.32 -43.45 20.56
N SER A 150 -21.99 -43.39 21.86
CA SER A 150 -21.37 -42.20 22.47
C SER A 150 -19.90 -42.43 22.83
N ILE A 151 -19.05 -41.45 22.50
CA ILE A 151 -17.62 -41.50 22.80
C ILE A 151 -17.30 -40.53 23.94
N HIS A 152 -16.62 -41.06 24.95
CA HIS A 152 -16.01 -40.29 26.03
C HIS A 152 -14.49 -40.29 25.83
N ALA A 153 -13.85 -39.14 25.96
CA ALA A 153 -12.39 -39.02 25.82
C ALA A 153 -11.81 -38.06 26.87
N THR A 154 -10.51 -38.20 27.10
CA THR A 154 -9.73 -37.22 27.84
C THR A 154 -8.80 -36.53 26.86
N LEU A 155 -8.80 -35.19 26.84
CA LEU A 155 -7.84 -34.42 26.08
C LEU A 155 -6.50 -34.44 26.84
N ASN A 156 -5.48 -35.00 26.21
CA ASN A 156 -4.12 -34.93 26.68
C ASN A 156 -3.42 -33.77 25.94
N PHE A 157 -3.10 -32.72 26.71
CA PHE A 157 -2.48 -31.50 26.20
C PHE A 157 -1.10 -31.32 26.83
N ASP A 158 -0.08 -31.10 25.97
CA ASP A 158 1.28 -30.78 26.37
C ASP A 158 1.74 -29.51 25.63
N PHE A 159 2.22 -28.52 26.36
CA PHE A 159 2.79 -27.31 25.78
C PHE A 159 4.09 -27.55 24.99
N GLY A 160 4.85 -28.56 25.37
CA GLY A 160 6.23 -28.66 24.94
C GLY A 160 7.13 -27.53 25.49
N PRO A 161 8.31 -27.32 24.92
CA PRO A 161 9.24 -26.29 25.38
C PRO A 161 8.80 -24.88 24.98
N LEU A 162 8.98 -23.91 25.90
CA LEU A 162 8.87 -22.48 25.56
C LEU A 162 9.99 -22.08 24.61
N ILE A 163 9.63 -21.60 23.45
CA ILE A 163 10.52 -21.12 22.39
C ILE A 163 10.45 -19.58 22.35
N LYS A 164 11.60 -18.95 22.25
CA LYS A 164 11.73 -17.50 22.10
C LYS A 164 12.35 -17.14 20.77
N TRP A 165 12.02 -15.97 20.27
CA TRP A 165 12.66 -15.42 19.10
C TRP A 165 14.16 -15.22 19.33
N ASP A 166 14.99 -15.62 18.37
CA ASP A 166 16.38 -15.20 18.18
C ASP A 166 16.45 -14.02 17.19
N SER A 167 17.65 -13.65 16.78
CA SER A 167 17.89 -12.61 15.79
C SER A 167 17.30 -12.98 14.42
N VAL A 168 16.77 -11.98 13.71
CA VAL A 168 16.32 -12.15 12.33
C VAL A 168 17.52 -12.34 11.39
N ALA A 169 17.48 -13.37 10.55
CA ALA A 169 18.45 -13.59 9.48
C ALA A 169 17.93 -13.03 8.15
N VAL A 170 18.79 -12.32 7.44
CA VAL A 170 18.52 -11.81 6.08
C VAL A 170 19.60 -12.38 5.15
N ILE A 171 19.17 -13.02 4.09
CA ILE A 171 20.03 -13.60 3.05
C ILE A 171 19.57 -13.14 1.67
N GLY A 172 20.32 -13.47 0.63
CA GLY A 172 19.97 -13.17 -0.76
C GLY A 172 20.69 -11.95 -1.32
N GLN A 173 20.18 -11.45 -2.46
CA GLN A 173 20.78 -10.32 -3.17
C GLN A 173 20.20 -8.99 -2.65
N THR A 174 20.58 -8.59 -1.45
CA THR A 174 20.05 -7.40 -0.78
C THR A 174 21.10 -6.66 0.03
N LYS A 175 20.99 -5.34 0.08
CA LYS A 175 21.74 -4.45 0.98
C LYS A 175 21.03 -4.30 2.34
N THR A 176 19.81 -4.82 2.45
CA THR A 176 18.94 -4.65 3.62
C THR A 176 19.59 -5.26 4.86
N LEU A 177 19.76 -4.48 5.90
CA LEU A 177 20.30 -4.96 7.16
C LEU A 177 19.26 -5.78 7.94
N SER A 178 19.71 -6.85 8.59
CA SER A 178 18.85 -7.69 9.47
C SER A 178 18.14 -6.83 10.53
N ARG A 179 18.81 -5.84 11.08
CA ARG A 179 18.21 -4.92 12.06
C ARG A 179 17.05 -4.10 11.50
N TYR A 180 17.13 -3.68 10.24
CA TYR A 180 16.01 -2.99 9.59
C TYR A 180 14.81 -3.93 9.44
N VAL A 181 15.04 -5.18 9.01
CA VAL A 181 13.98 -6.19 8.89
C VAL A 181 13.38 -6.51 10.26
N GLN A 182 14.22 -6.66 11.28
CA GLN A 182 13.79 -6.88 12.67
C GLN A 182 12.85 -5.76 13.15
N ASN A 183 13.25 -4.51 12.99
CA ASN A 183 12.43 -3.36 13.37
C ASN A 183 11.14 -3.26 12.54
N LEU A 184 11.19 -3.59 11.24
CA LEU A 184 10.04 -3.54 10.34
C LEU A 184 8.99 -4.61 10.66
N THR A 185 9.44 -5.81 11.02
CA THR A 185 8.57 -6.95 11.35
C THR A 185 8.05 -6.89 12.79
N GLY A 186 8.80 -6.24 13.68
CA GLY A 186 8.51 -6.22 15.11
C GLY A 186 8.91 -7.50 15.84
N ILE A 187 9.63 -8.42 15.17
CA ILE A 187 10.17 -9.63 15.79
C ILE A 187 11.36 -9.23 16.67
N GLU A 188 11.19 -9.28 17.98
CA GLU A 188 12.21 -8.90 18.94
C GLU A 188 12.85 -10.13 19.59
N PRO A 189 14.20 -10.25 19.59
CA PRO A 189 14.88 -11.33 20.29
C PRO A 189 14.52 -11.39 21.78
N GLY A 190 14.24 -12.59 22.26
CA GLY A 190 13.85 -12.84 23.65
C GLY A 190 12.35 -12.84 23.91
N ASN A 191 11.53 -12.30 23.02
CA ASN A 191 10.07 -12.42 23.09
C ASN A 191 9.63 -13.85 22.78
N PRO A 192 8.49 -14.32 23.33
CA PRO A 192 7.93 -15.61 22.96
C PRO A 192 7.70 -15.72 21.45
N PHE A 193 7.89 -16.92 20.92
CA PHE A 193 7.54 -17.23 19.53
C PHE A 193 6.05 -17.00 19.28
N SER A 194 5.70 -16.53 18.09
CA SER A 194 4.32 -16.43 17.61
C SER A 194 4.24 -16.69 16.11
N GLN A 195 3.52 -17.71 15.73
CA GLN A 195 3.27 -18.05 14.33
C GLN A 195 2.56 -16.91 13.59
N MET A 196 1.59 -16.30 14.25
CA MET A 196 0.85 -15.16 13.71
C MET A 196 1.76 -13.93 13.47
N GLU A 197 2.73 -13.67 14.37
CA GLU A 197 3.71 -12.59 14.15
C GLU A 197 4.60 -12.87 12.95
N PHE A 198 5.04 -14.12 12.78
CA PHE A 198 5.82 -14.53 11.62
C PHE A 198 5.05 -14.36 10.32
N GLU A 199 3.82 -14.84 10.23
CA GLU A 199 2.96 -14.67 9.05
C GLU A 199 2.69 -13.20 8.74
N LYS A 200 2.43 -12.40 9.76
CA LYS A 200 2.27 -10.95 9.61
C LYS A 200 3.56 -10.28 9.14
N SER A 201 4.73 -10.78 9.56
CA SER A 201 6.01 -10.26 9.10
C SER A 201 6.19 -10.48 7.60
N ILE A 202 5.80 -11.64 7.07
CA ILE A 202 5.82 -11.95 5.63
C ILE A 202 4.96 -10.95 4.86
N LEU A 203 3.74 -10.69 5.32
CA LEU A 203 2.85 -9.72 4.69
C LEU A 203 3.43 -8.29 4.74
N THR A 204 4.08 -7.93 5.84
CA THR A 204 4.71 -6.61 6.02
C THR A 204 5.90 -6.43 5.08
N LEU A 205 6.77 -7.44 5.00
CA LEU A 205 7.93 -7.44 4.10
C LEU A 205 7.51 -7.44 2.62
N GLY A 206 6.49 -8.20 2.26
CA GLY A 206 5.96 -8.25 0.89
C GLY A 206 5.45 -6.91 0.36
N ARG A 207 5.10 -5.97 1.25
CA ARG A 207 4.67 -4.60 0.93
C ARG A 207 5.81 -3.60 0.86
N SER A 208 7.05 -4.02 1.12
CA SER A 208 8.19 -3.11 1.08
C SER A 208 8.41 -2.55 -0.33
N PRO A 209 8.63 -1.23 -0.46
CA PRO A 209 9.02 -0.65 -1.73
C PRO A 209 10.48 -0.97 -2.10
N TYR A 210 11.29 -1.41 -1.15
CA TYR A 210 12.74 -1.51 -1.29
C TYR A 210 13.23 -2.87 -1.77
N PHE A 211 12.50 -3.93 -1.46
CA PHE A 211 12.87 -5.31 -1.77
C PHE A 211 11.66 -6.20 -2.01
N THR A 212 11.91 -7.39 -2.55
CA THR A 212 10.94 -8.49 -2.65
C THR A 212 11.41 -9.67 -1.83
N ILE A 213 10.49 -10.51 -1.38
CA ILE A 213 10.80 -11.84 -0.84
C ILE A 213 11.07 -12.74 -2.04
N ALA A 214 12.30 -13.26 -2.14
CA ALA A 214 12.74 -14.10 -3.27
C ALA A 214 12.30 -15.55 -3.15
N GLU A 215 12.23 -16.07 -1.92
CA GLU A 215 11.83 -17.44 -1.61
C GLU A 215 10.95 -17.43 -0.36
N GLN A 216 10.18 -18.51 -0.17
CA GLN A 216 9.35 -18.64 1.01
C GLN A 216 10.20 -18.54 2.28
N PRO A 217 9.89 -17.64 3.22
CA PRO A 217 10.62 -17.52 4.47
C PRO A 217 10.55 -18.80 5.31
N ASP A 218 11.62 -19.07 6.03
CA ASP A 218 11.77 -20.26 6.85
C ASP A 218 12.09 -19.91 8.31
N ILE A 219 11.80 -20.84 9.22
CA ILE A 219 12.12 -20.72 10.64
C ILE A 219 13.00 -21.90 11.06
N SER A 220 14.20 -21.62 11.47
CA SER A 220 15.06 -22.63 12.08
C SER A 220 14.88 -22.66 13.59
N PHE A 221 14.50 -23.83 14.13
CA PHE A 221 14.37 -24.04 15.57
C PHE A 221 15.66 -24.61 16.14
N GLN A 222 16.10 -24.05 17.25
CA GLN A 222 17.21 -24.53 18.06
C GLN A 222 16.72 -24.75 19.48
N THR A 223 17.59 -25.21 20.39
CA THR A 223 17.19 -25.42 21.79
C THR A 223 16.64 -24.13 22.39
N LYS A 224 15.31 -24.05 22.59
CA LYS A 224 14.56 -22.93 23.15
C LYS A 224 14.58 -21.62 22.33
N SER A 225 15.03 -21.64 21.08
CA SER A 225 14.97 -20.45 20.24
C SER A 225 14.50 -20.75 18.82
N ALA A 226 13.88 -19.75 18.18
CA ALA A 226 13.42 -19.76 16.81
C ALA A 226 14.06 -18.60 16.04
N ARG A 227 14.70 -18.89 14.91
CA ARG A 227 15.35 -17.89 14.07
C ARG A 227 14.66 -17.80 12.73
N PRO A 228 13.93 -16.72 12.44
CA PRO A 228 13.33 -16.50 11.13
C PRO A 228 14.40 -16.08 10.12
N THR A 229 14.33 -16.64 8.92
CA THR A 229 15.23 -16.35 7.80
C THR A 229 14.42 -15.83 6.62
N PHE A 230 14.77 -14.64 6.13
CA PHE A 230 14.15 -14.01 4.97
C PHE A 230 15.14 -13.90 3.82
N ASN A 231 14.82 -14.54 2.69
CA ASN A 231 15.57 -14.39 1.46
C ASN A 231 15.02 -13.19 0.68
N LEU A 232 15.79 -12.09 0.62
CA LEU A 232 15.37 -10.84 0.04
C LEU A 232 16.18 -10.51 -1.22
N ARG A 233 15.49 -9.83 -2.17
CA ARG A 233 16.11 -9.26 -3.36
C ARG A 233 15.76 -7.79 -3.44
N ASP A 234 16.76 -6.91 -3.57
CA ASP A 234 16.55 -5.49 -3.71
C ASP A 234 15.73 -5.19 -4.98
N ARG A 235 14.85 -4.20 -4.88
CA ARG A 235 14.16 -3.60 -6.03
C ARG A 235 14.97 -2.43 -6.56
N ASN A 236 14.88 -2.19 -7.84
CA ASN A 236 15.30 -0.92 -8.44
C ASN A 236 14.29 0.15 -8.00
N ALA A 237 14.49 0.72 -6.84
CA ALA A 237 13.58 1.68 -6.23
C ALA A 237 14.03 3.14 -6.43
N ASN A 238 15.33 3.36 -6.68
CA ASN A 238 15.84 4.70 -6.93
C ASN A 238 15.27 5.29 -8.22
N VAL A 239 15.04 6.58 -8.22
CA VAL A 239 14.52 7.33 -9.35
C VAL A 239 15.49 8.43 -9.71
N LEU A 240 15.85 8.50 -10.97
CA LEU A 240 16.48 9.66 -11.57
C LEU A 240 15.68 10.00 -12.84
N ASP A 241 15.08 11.16 -12.82
CA ASP A 241 14.39 11.72 -13.98
C ASP A 241 14.82 13.15 -14.18
N GLY A 242 14.99 13.57 -15.42
CA GLY A 242 15.39 14.95 -15.66
C GLY A 242 15.35 15.34 -17.13
N ILE A 243 14.94 16.57 -17.34
CA ILE A 243 14.99 17.25 -18.63
C ILE A 243 15.69 18.59 -18.40
N ILE A 244 16.75 18.84 -19.12
CA ILE A 244 17.47 20.13 -19.08
C ILE A 244 17.31 20.81 -20.41
N GLY A 245 16.71 21.99 -20.43
CA GLY A 245 16.63 22.90 -21.55
C GLY A 245 17.65 24.02 -21.41
N LEU A 246 18.31 24.36 -22.50
CA LEU A 246 19.20 25.48 -22.59
C LEU A 246 18.57 26.52 -23.52
N LEU A 247 18.16 27.65 -22.99
CA LEU A 247 17.52 28.73 -23.73
C LEU A 247 18.41 29.99 -23.70
N PRO A 248 18.39 30.83 -24.73
CA PRO A 248 18.97 32.18 -24.62
C PRO A 248 18.27 32.93 -23.48
N ASN A 249 19.04 33.63 -22.65
CA ASN A 249 18.46 34.48 -21.62
C ASN A 249 18.06 35.82 -22.20
N GLU A 250 16.77 36.05 -22.37
CA GLU A 250 16.28 37.31 -22.95
C GLU A 250 16.55 38.52 -22.08
N ASN A 251 16.71 38.35 -20.76
CA ASN A 251 16.99 39.44 -19.83
C ASN A 251 18.49 39.75 -19.71
N GLU A 252 19.38 38.83 -20.11
CA GLU A 252 20.83 38.97 -20.04
C GLU A 252 21.47 38.43 -21.33
N PRO A 253 21.62 39.28 -22.37
CA PRO A 253 22.17 38.86 -23.65
C PRO A 253 23.54 38.19 -23.49
N GLY A 254 23.73 37.04 -24.14
CA GLY A 254 24.95 36.26 -24.07
C GLY A 254 25.04 35.26 -22.90
N LYS A 255 24.07 35.21 -22.01
CA LYS A 255 23.95 34.17 -20.99
C LYS A 255 22.95 33.10 -21.39
N ILE A 256 23.21 31.89 -20.95
CA ILE A 256 22.29 30.73 -21.13
C ILE A 256 21.39 30.63 -19.93
N LEU A 257 20.10 30.53 -20.15
CA LEU A 257 19.09 30.16 -19.15
C LEU A 257 18.97 28.65 -19.12
N ILE A 258 19.26 28.08 -17.97
CA ILE A 258 18.97 26.67 -17.72
C ILE A 258 17.52 26.54 -17.23
N THR A 259 16.69 25.82 -17.99
CA THR A 259 15.34 25.43 -17.61
C THR A 259 15.27 23.91 -17.50
N GLY A 260 14.23 23.39 -16.90
CA GLY A 260 14.02 21.94 -16.85
C GLY A 260 13.47 21.45 -15.52
N GLN A 261 13.59 20.17 -15.36
CA GLN A 261 13.18 19.43 -14.18
C GLN A 261 14.25 18.39 -13.86
N LEU A 262 14.51 18.19 -12.58
CA LEU A 262 15.36 17.12 -12.07
C LEU A 262 14.70 16.51 -10.84
N ASP A 263 14.40 15.22 -10.93
CA ASP A 263 13.87 14.41 -9.85
C ASP A 263 14.91 13.33 -9.51
N LEU A 264 15.41 13.37 -8.29
CA LEU A 264 16.32 12.37 -7.74
C LEU A 264 15.72 11.82 -6.45
N GLU A 265 15.45 10.54 -6.43
CA GLU A 265 14.96 9.85 -5.24
C GLU A 265 15.87 8.64 -4.95
N LEU A 266 16.52 8.66 -3.83
CA LEU A 266 17.38 7.60 -3.35
C LEU A 266 16.73 6.93 -2.14
N TYR A 267 16.45 5.65 -2.28
CA TYR A 267 15.73 4.90 -1.30
C TYR A 267 16.60 3.86 -0.60
N HIS A 268 16.29 3.63 0.66
CA HIS A 268 16.88 2.56 1.46
C HIS A 268 18.41 2.60 1.53
N LEU A 269 18.96 3.80 1.62
CA LEU A 269 20.41 4.03 1.63
C LEU A 269 21.09 3.23 2.75
N GLY A 270 22.09 2.44 2.36
CA GLY A 270 22.83 1.57 3.28
C GLY A 270 22.00 0.46 3.92
N GLY A 271 20.85 0.10 3.34
CA GLY A 271 19.98 -0.96 3.85
C GLY A 271 19.26 -0.63 5.17
N LYS A 272 19.12 0.66 5.50
CA LYS A 272 18.61 1.15 6.80
C LYS A 272 17.24 1.82 6.72
N GLY A 273 16.63 1.93 5.53
CA GLY A 273 15.38 2.68 5.35
C GLY A 273 15.57 4.20 5.37
N ARG A 274 16.77 4.66 5.01
CA ARG A 274 17.07 6.08 4.78
C ARG A 274 16.67 6.46 3.39
N ASP A 275 15.87 7.52 3.26
CA ASP A 275 15.43 8.01 1.96
C ASP A 275 15.87 9.47 1.80
N ILE A 276 16.30 9.84 0.61
CA ILE A 276 16.62 11.21 0.23
C ILE A 276 15.90 11.50 -1.07
N ALA A 277 15.17 12.61 -1.13
CA ALA A 277 14.54 13.08 -2.35
C ALA A 277 14.93 14.53 -2.64
N LEU A 278 15.15 14.82 -3.91
CA LEU A 278 15.36 16.15 -4.47
C LEU A 278 14.48 16.28 -5.69
N HIS A 279 13.58 17.26 -5.69
CA HIS A 279 12.79 17.63 -6.86
C HIS A 279 13.05 19.10 -7.14
N TRP A 280 13.63 19.38 -8.29
CA TRP A 280 13.88 20.73 -8.77
C TRP A 280 13.17 20.94 -10.10
N GLN A 281 12.49 22.06 -10.22
CA GLN A 281 11.79 22.43 -11.45
C GLN A 281 11.99 23.92 -11.74
N ARG A 282 12.32 24.24 -12.97
CA ARG A 282 12.40 25.60 -13.49
C ARG A 282 11.79 25.68 -14.88
N LEU A 283 10.56 26.17 -14.94
CA LEU A 283 9.78 26.22 -16.18
C LEU A 283 10.11 27.44 -17.03
N ASN A 284 10.50 28.55 -16.40
CA ASN A 284 10.87 29.80 -17.05
C ASN A 284 11.91 30.57 -16.20
N ILE A 285 12.27 31.79 -16.64
CA ILE A 285 13.27 32.63 -15.96
C ILE A 285 12.88 32.91 -14.51
N SER A 286 11.61 33.10 -14.27
CA SER A 286 11.09 33.73 -13.04
C SER A 286 10.50 32.70 -12.06
N THR A 287 10.02 31.55 -12.54
CA THR A 287 9.34 30.56 -11.70
C THR A 287 10.18 29.29 -11.54
N GLN A 288 10.48 28.97 -10.30
CA GLN A 288 11.21 27.75 -9.94
C GLN A 288 10.75 27.19 -8.61
N SER A 289 10.87 25.88 -8.46
CA SER A 289 10.63 25.17 -7.21
C SER A 289 11.79 24.22 -6.88
N LEU A 290 12.01 24.01 -5.60
CA LEU A 290 12.96 23.05 -5.07
C LEU A 290 12.33 22.39 -3.84
N ASP A 291 12.23 21.07 -3.87
CA ASP A 291 11.81 20.25 -2.74
C ASP A 291 12.95 19.32 -2.35
N LEU A 292 13.35 19.36 -1.09
CA LEU A 292 14.34 18.48 -0.49
C LEU A 292 13.68 17.72 0.65
N MET A 293 13.91 16.41 0.72
CA MET A 293 13.47 15.56 1.81
C MET A 293 14.59 14.61 2.23
N ALA A 294 14.75 14.43 3.53
CA ALA A 294 15.61 13.40 4.11
C ALA A 294 14.84 12.67 5.20
N LYS A 295 14.84 11.34 5.16
CA LYS A 295 14.14 10.48 6.13
C LYS A 295 15.10 9.46 6.74
N GLU A 296 15.04 9.30 8.04
CA GLU A 296 15.65 8.23 8.81
C GLU A 296 14.56 7.36 9.40
N ALA A 297 14.52 6.08 9.04
CA ALA A 297 13.59 5.11 9.59
C ALA A 297 14.11 4.52 10.89
N PHE A 298 13.21 4.15 11.79
CA PHE A 298 13.50 3.47 13.06
C PHE A 298 14.54 4.20 13.92
N LEU A 299 14.32 5.51 14.13
CA LEU A 299 15.17 6.36 14.95
C LEU A 299 15.42 5.71 16.33
N PHE A 300 16.70 5.58 16.72
CA PHE A 300 17.11 4.89 17.96
C PHE A 300 16.60 3.44 18.07
N ASN A 301 16.36 2.76 16.93
CA ASN A 301 15.78 1.40 16.85
C ASN A 301 14.37 1.29 17.46
N SER A 302 13.63 2.36 17.48
CA SER A 302 12.23 2.42 17.87
C SER A 302 11.33 2.41 16.61
N PRO A 303 10.01 2.20 16.72
CA PRO A 303 9.09 2.34 15.60
C PRO A 303 8.86 3.80 15.18
N LEU A 304 9.79 4.70 15.51
CA LEU A 304 9.76 6.12 15.20
C LEU A 304 10.62 6.42 13.98
N ASP A 305 10.05 7.07 12.98
CA ASP A 305 10.77 7.65 11.84
C ASP A 305 10.94 9.17 12.06
N MET A 306 12.00 9.75 11.53
CA MET A 306 12.19 11.20 11.48
C MET A 306 12.36 11.63 10.02
N SER A 307 11.71 12.72 9.63
CA SER A 307 11.88 13.32 8.31
C SER A 307 12.15 14.82 8.43
N LEU A 308 13.06 15.30 7.60
CA LEU A 308 13.34 16.72 7.40
C LEU A 308 12.90 17.08 5.99
N GLY A 309 12.22 18.20 5.85
CA GLY A 309 11.76 18.71 4.57
C GLY A 309 12.15 20.18 4.41
N PHE A 310 12.52 20.55 3.20
CA PHE A 310 12.69 21.94 2.78
C PHE A 310 12.03 22.11 1.42
N ASN A 311 11.12 23.08 1.31
CA ASN A 311 10.49 23.45 0.06
C ASN A 311 10.72 24.94 -0.20
N LEU A 312 11.10 25.27 -1.41
CA LEU A 312 11.23 26.63 -1.91
C LEU A 312 10.41 26.77 -3.19
N LEU A 313 9.58 27.79 -3.25
CA LEU A 313 8.82 28.15 -4.44
C LEU A 313 9.01 29.64 -4.72
N LYS A 314 9.69 29.95 -5.81
CA LYS A 314 9.72 31.28 -6.39
C LYS A 314 8.64 31.37 -7.47
N GLN A 315 7.69 32.28 -7.31
CA GLN A 315 6.61 32.49 -8.25
C GLN A 315 6.82 33.83 -8.96
N ASP A 316 7.27 33.72 -10.19
CA ASP A 316 7.52 34.87 -11.05
C ASP A 316 8.37 35.96 -10.37
N THR A 317 8.03 37.22 -10.53
CA THR A 317 8.62 38.36 -9.82
C THR A 317 7.83 38.77 -8.59
N THR A 318 6.81 38.01 -8.22
CA THR A 318 5.82 38.37 -7.18
C THR A 318 6.29 37.97 -5.79
N PHE A 319 6.53 36.67 -5.55
CA PHE A 319 6.86 36.20 -4.20
C PHE A 319 7.76 34.96 -4.17
N LEU A 320 8.35 34.74 -3.02
CA LEU A 320 9.14 33.57 -2.66
C LEU A 320 8.55 32.92 -1.40
N ASN A 321 8.07 31.68 -1.49
CA ASN A 321 7.69 30.89 -0.34
C ASN A 321 8.81 29.92 0.02
N ARG A 322 9.11 29.81 1.32
CA ARG A 322 10.08 28.87 1.90
C ARG A 322 9.42 28.11 3.04
N ASN A 323 9.49 26.81 2.97
CA ASN A 323 8.91 25.94 4.00
C ASN A 323 10.00 25.03 4.53
N PHE A 324 10.11 24.97 5.84
CA PHE A 324 10.97 23.99 6.53
C PHE A 324 10.09 23.12 7.41
N SER A 325 10.21 21.79 7.31
CA SER A 325 9.47 20.85 8.13
C SER A 325 10.36 19.87 8.87
N LEU A 326 9.90 19.51 10.06
CA LEU A 326 10.42 18.41 10.86
C LEU A 326 9.26 17.53 11.27
N ASP A 327 9.29 16.27 10.85
CA ASP A 327 8.23 15.30 11.05
C ASP A 327 8.76 14.12 11.88
N PHE A 328 7.96 13.66 12.83
CA PHE A 328 8.15 12.43 13.58
C PHE A 328 6.99 11.50 13.30
N GLY A 329 7.28 10.34 12.75
CA GLY A 329 6.27 9.36 12.37
C GLY A 329 6.36 8.10 13.22
N TYR A 330 5.25 7.67 13.79
CA TYR A 330 5.15 6.46 14.58
C TYR A 330 4.38 5.38 13.83
N ARG A 331 4.99 4.20 13.69
CA ARG A 331 4.35 3.04 13.06
C ARG A 331 3.42 2.36 14.04
N LEU A 332 2.13 2.37 13.73
CA LEU A 332 1.13 1.63 14.50
C LEU A 332 1.16 0.13 14.10
N LYS A 333 0.73 -0.73 15.01
CA LYS A 333 0.52 -2.15 14.69
C LYS A 333 -0.47 -2.26 13.51
N GLY A 334 -0.06 -2.94 12.44
CA GLY A 334 -0.84 -3.06 11.21
C GLY A 334 -0.34 -2.16 10.08
N SER A 335 -1.21 -1.38 9.46
CA SER A 335 -0.88 -0.52 8.30
C SER A 335 -0.98 0.97 8.60
N GLY A 336 -1.12 1.33 9.86
CA GLY A 336 -1.29 2.71 10.31
C GLY A 336 0.06 3.40 10.57
N TYR A 337 0.10 4.71 10.29
CA TYR A 337 1.25 5.57 10.53
C TYR A 337 0.76 6.90 11.07
N LEU A 338 1.18 7.27 12.27
CA LEU A 338 0.84 8.53 12.92
C LEU A 338 2.01 9.49 12.82
N ARG A 339 1.76 10.71 12.36
CA ARG A 339 2.77 11.77 12.22
C ARG A 339 2.49 12.92 13.17
N PHE A 340 3.55 13.43 13.79
CA PHE A 340 3.58 14.72 14.48
C PHE A 340 4.58 15.60 13.77
N PHE A 341 4.20 16.80 13.40
CA PHE A 341 5.09 17.65 12.64
C PHE A 341 5.06 19.10 13.10
N THR A 342 6.17 19.78 12.85
CA THR A 342 6.24 21.23 12.87
C THR A 342 6.73 21.73 11.51
N LYS A 343 6.08 22.78 11.02
CA LYS A 343 6.46 23.44 9.76
C LYS A 343 6.61 24.93 10.02
N ARG A 344 7.67 25.52 9.47
CA ARG A 344 7.85 26.95 9.40
C ARG A 344 7.69 27.39 7.96
N VAL A 345 6.65 28.14 7.68
CA VAL A 345 6.34 28.70 6.37
C VAL A 345 6.70 30.18 6.38
N ALA A 346 7.41 30.63 5.36
CA ALA A 346 7.77 32.02 5.16
C ALA A 346 7.41 32.43 3.73
N GLY A 347 6.64 33.46 3.56
CA GLY A 347 6.38 34.14 2.30
C GLY A 347 7.09 35.49 2.30
N ASP A 348 7.75 35.84 1.22
CA ASP A 348 8.43 37.12 1.05
C ASP A 348 8.08 37.68 -0.35
N LEU A 349 7.70 38.96 -0.43
CA LEU A 349 7.58 39.67 -1.69
C LEU A 349 8.94 39.85 -2.35
N ILE A 350 9.03 39.62 -3.66
CA ILE A 350 10.25 39.83 -4.43
C ILE A 350 10.33 41.27 -4.90
N SER A 351 9.21 41.87 -5.26
CA SER A 351 9.11 43.24 -5.70
C SER A 351 7.93 43.94 -5.04
N THR A 352 8.14 45.15 -4.59
CA THR A 352 7.10 46.01 -3.99
C THR A 352 6.77 47.22 -4.87
N ALA A 353 7.33 47.29 -6.09
CA ALA A 353 7.16 48.44 -6.98
C ALA A 353 5.72 48.78 -7.30
N GLU A 354 4.85 47.77 -7.37
CA GLU A 354 3.40 47.93 -7.64
C GLU A 354 2.60 48.35 -6.40
N TYR A 355 3.19 48.24 -5.18
CA TYR A 355 2.48 48.41 -3.92
C TYR A 355 2.87 49.68 -3.17
N GLN A 356 3.74 50.54 -3.76
CA GLN A 356 4.20 51.78 -3.14
C GLN A 356 3.09 52.79 -2.78
N ASN A 357 1.94 52.67 -3.46
CA ASN A 357 0.75 53.51 -3.22
C ASN A 357 -0.46 52.68 -2.78
N ALA A 358 -0.25 51.48 -2.24
CA ALA A 358 -1.34 50.64 -1.76
C ALA A 358 -2.07 51.31 -0.60
N LYS A 359 -3.38 51.20 -0.57
CA LYS A 359 -4.25 51.66 0.52
C LYS A 359 -4.77 50.54 1.40
N GLU A 360 -4.65 49.34 0.93
CA GLU A 360 -5.05 48.09 1.60
C GLU A 360 -3.93 47.06 1.44
N LEU A 361 -3.92 46.06 2.29
CA LEU A 361 -2.93 44.96 2.20
C LEU A 361 -3.05 44.29 0.83
N PRO A 362 -1.96 44.16 0.07
CA PRO A 362 -1.98 43.41 -1.17
C PRO A 362 -2.38 41.94 -0.95
N ASP A 363 -2.94 41.33 -2.00
CA ASP A 363 -3.32 39.90 -1.98
C ASP A 363 -2.13 38.98 -1.64
N VAL A 364 -0.92 39.46 -1.90
CA VAL A 364 0.36 38.79 -1.55
C VAL A 364 1.14 39.71 -0.62
N ALA A 365 1.59 39.21 0.51
CA ALA A 365 2.35 39.98 1.49
C ALA A 365 3.41 39.10 2.17
N ASP A 366 4.34 39.76 2.88
CA ASP A 366 5.33 39.06 3.68
C ASP A 366 4.69 38.47 4.92
N PHE A 367 4.96 37.20 5.18
CA PHE A 367 4.42 36.51 6.37
C PHE A 367 5.35 35.43 6.89
N ARG A 368 5.13 35.06 8.16
CA ARG A 368 5.70 33.89 8.83
C ARG A 368 4.59 33.10 9.49
N TRP A 369 4.59 31.80 9.29
CA TRP A 369 3.64 30.91 9.90
C TRP A 369 4.34 29.69 10.51
N ASN A 370 4.25 29.57 11.83
CA ASN A 370 4.73 28.41 12.54
C ASN A 370 3.55 27.46 12.77
N GLN A 371 3.59 26.29 12.15
CA GLN A 371 2.56 25.27 12.22
C GLN A 371 2.99 24.12 13.12
N TYR A 372 2.05 23.59 13.86
CA TYR A 372 2.16 22.33 14.60
C TYR A 372 1.00 21.45 14.21
N GLY A 373 1.26 20.20 13.86
CA GLY A 373 0.22 19.37 13.31
C GLY A 373 0.36 17.90 13.63
N ILE A 374 -0.74 17.21 13.39
CA ILE A 374 -0.84 15.76 13.41
C ILE A 374 -1.32 15.27 12.06
N GLY A 375 -0.83 14.13 11.66
CA GLY A 375 -1.29 13.44 10.46
C GLY A 375 -1.36 11.95 10.71
N TRP A 376 -2.19 11.25 9.98
CA TRP A 376 -2.16 9.81 9.97
C TRP A 376 -2.35 9.30 8.56
N ASP A 377 -1.65 8.21 8.30
CA ASP A 377 -1.67 7.51 7.03
C ASP A 377 -2.07 6.07 7.26
N TRP A 378 -2.90 5.55 6.38
CA TRP A 378 -3.31 4.16 6.39
C TRP A 378 -3.18 3.56 4.99
N ASN A 379 -2.22 2.67 4.80
CA ASN A 379 -1.92 2.13 3.49
C ASN A 379 -2.11 0.61 3.47
N LYS A 380 -3.10 0.15 2.71
CA LYS A 380 -3.39 -1.25 2.41
C LYS A 380 -3.43 -1.51 0.90
N LEU A 381 -2.63 -0.78 0.14
CA LEU A 381 -2.43 -1.04 -1.28
C LEU A 381 -1.58 -2.30 -1.47
N ASP A 382 -1.87 -3.06 -2.51
CA ASP A 382 -1.12 -4.27 -2.88
C ASP A 382 0.25 -3.98 -3.50
N SER A 383 0.43 -2.78 -4.08
CA SER A 383 1.69 -2.32 -4.66
C SER A 383 1.94 -0.85 -4.30
N PRO A 384 3.19 -0.48 -3.95
CA PRO A 384 3.54 0.90 -3.67
C PRO A 384 3.59 1.79 -4.91
N VAL A 385 3.74 1.21 -6.11
CA VAL A 385 3.98 1.98 -7.34
C VAL A 385 2.77 2.03 -8.25
N LEU A 386 2.21 0.89 -8.59
CA LEU A 386 1.04 0.75 -9.46
C LEU A 386 0.01 -0.16 -8.80
N PRO A 387 -0.72 0.33 -7.82
CA PRO A 387 -1.70 -0.47 -7.10
C PRO A 387 -2.86 -0.87 -8.01
N ARG A 388 -3.27 -2.12 -7.89
CA ARG A 388 -4.46 -2.69 -8.54
C ARG A 388 -5.61 -2.87 -7.55
N LYS A 389 -5.27 -3.16 -6.28
CA LYS A 389 -6.24 -3.45 -5.23
C LYS A 389 -5.84 -2.78 -3.92
N GLY A 390 -6.84 -2.49 -3.10
CA GLY A 390 -6.61 -1.96 -1.76
C GLY A 390 -7.04 -0.52 -1.62
N TYR A 391 -6.64 0.12 -0.55
CA TYR A 391 -6.94 1.52 -0.29
C TYR A 391 -5.80 2.22 0.45
N TRP A 392 -5.73 3.52 0.28
CA TRP A 392 -4.86 4.43 0.99
C TRP A 392 -5.67 5.61 1.48
N PHE A 393 -5.40 6.02 2.70
CA PHE A 393 -6.01 7.17 3.34
C PHE A 393 -4.91 7.99 4.01
N THR A 394 -4.94 9.30 3.87
CA THR A 394 -4.15 10.22 4.66
C THR A 394 -4.98 11.38 5.14
N GLY A 395 -4.75 11.80 6.37
CA GLY A 395 -5.35 12.98 6.98
C GLY A 395 -4.27 13.83 7.63
N GLU A 396 -4.41 15.15 7.55
CA GLU A 396 -3.50 16.11 8.17
C GLU A 396 -4.31 17.26 8.76
N PHE A 397 -4.01 17.62 9.99
CA PHE A 397 -4.52 18.82 10.63
C PHE A 397 -3.36 19.58 11.27
N SER A 398 -3.31 20.89 11.07
CA SER A 398 -2.33 21.75 11.71
C SER A 398 -2.94 23.06 12.14
N ALA A 399 -2.36 23.63 13.17
CA ALA A 399 -2.69 24.95 13.70
C ALA A 399 -1.40 25.68 14.07
N GLY A 400 -1.47 26.99 14.06
CA GLY A 400 -0.32 27.80 14.47
C GLY A 400 -0.58 29.29 14.28
N ASN A 401 0.35 30.09 14.76
CA ASN A 401 0.30 31.54 14.61
C ASN A 401 0.91 31.96 13.28
N LYS A 402 0.19 32.74 12.53
CA LYS A 402 0.66 33.48 11.36
C LYS A 402 0.86 34.94 11.73
N GLU A 403 2.00 35.46 11.36
CA GLU A 403 2.43 36.84 11.52
C GLU A 403 2.60 37.47 10.14
N ILE A 404 1.92 38.57 9.88
CA ILE A 404 2.19 39.45 8.73
C ILE A 404 3.42 40.28 9.07
N ILE A 405 4.36 40.37 8.15
CA ILE A 405 5.60 41.13 8.32
C ILE A 405 5.49 42.43 7.54
N GLU A 406 5.73 43.53 8.20
CA GLU A 406 5.81 44.84 7.54
C GLU A 406 6.93 44.87 6.51
N ASN A 407 6.63 45.37 5.32
CA ASN A 407 7.60 45.54 4.24
C ASN A 407 7.76 47.04 3.94
N THR A 408 8.97 47.53 3.99
CA THR A 408 9.29 48.97 3.81
C THR A 408 8.92 49.52 2.43
N GLY A 409 8.64 48.65 1.47
CA GLY A 409 8.15 49.04 0.13
C GLY A 409 6.61 49.21 0.03
N ILE A 410 5.88 49.00 1.15
CA ILE A 410 4.42 49.18 1.28
C ILE A 410 4.20 50.28 2.31
N PRO A 411 3.24 51.23 2.10
CA PRO A 411 2.94 52.28 3.06
C PRO A 411 2.59 51.75 4.45
N GLU A 412 3.11 52.36 5.51
CA GLU A 412 2.91 51.95 6.92
C GLU A 412 1.43 52.00 7.32
N GLU A 413 0.66 52.96 6.73
CA GLU A 413 -0.77 53.11 6.97
C GLU A 413 -1.58 51.85 6.65
N VAL A 414 -1.12 51.01 5.72
CA VAL A 414 -1.74 49.74 5.34
C VAL A 414 -1.77 48.74 6.51
N TYR A 415 -0.81 48.82 7.42
CA TYR A 415 -0.67 47.91 8.55
C TYR A 415 -1.31 48.39 9.85
N THR A 416 -1.71 49.67 9.94
CA THR A 416 -2.15 50.34 11.19
C THR A 416 -3.35 49.66 11.83
N ASP A 417 -4.35 49.26 11.03
CA ASP A 417 -5.59 48.62 11.49
C ASP A 417 -5.60 47.08 11.28
N LEU A 418 -4.44 46.51 10.91
CA LEU A 418 -4.34 45.09 10.58
C LEU A 418 -4.04 44.28 11.83
N VAL A 419 -4.69 43.13 11.99
CA VAL A 419 -4.32 42.15 13.00
C VAL A 419 -3.09 41.39 12.52
N MET A 420 -1.90 41.91 12.87
CA MET A 420 -0.60 41.37 12.40
C MET A 420 -0.37 39.90 12.80
N ASN A 421 -0.87 39.48 13.94
CA ASN A 421 -0.75 38.13 14.46
C ASN A 421 -2.13 37.48 14.62
N SER A 422 -2.34 36.36 13.98
CA SER A 422 -3.62 35.63 14.06
C SER A 422 -3.43 34.11 13.91
N PRO A 423 -4.30 33.31 14.55
CA PRO A 423 -4.25 31.86 14.41
C PRO A 423 -4.63 31.45 12.97
N GLN A 424 -3.90 30.50 12.43
CA GLN A 424 -4.20 29.85 11.16
C GLN A 424 -4.38 28.36 11.35
N TYR A 425 -5.42 27.83 10.74
CA TYR A 425 -5.77 26.41 10.74
C TYR A 425 -5.68 25.85 9.33
N LEU A 426 -5.24 24.62 9.21
CA LEU A 426 -5.21 23.89 7.94
C LEU A 426 -5.59 22.43 8.17
N GLY A 427 -6.51 21.93 7.36
CA GLY A 427 -6.88 20.54 7.31
C GLY A 427 -6.84 20.00 5.89
N LYS A 428 -6.35 18.76 5.72
CA LYS A 428 -6.34 18.03 4.44
C LYS A 428 -6.75 16.60 4.67
N ILE A 429 -7.41 16.03 3.67
CA ILE A 429 -7.77 14.62 3.62
C ILE A 429 -7.60 14.11 2.20
N ASP A 430 -7.09 12.90 2.05
CA ASP A 430 -6.99 12.22 0.76
C ASP A 430 -7.31 10.74 0.95
N LEU A 431 -8.19 10.21 0.13
CA LEU A 431 -8.64 8.82 0.14
C LEU A 431 -8.54 8.26 -1.26
N GLN A 432 -7.88 7.12 -1.41
CA GLN A 432 -7.75 6.43 -2.68
C GLN A 432 -8.15 4.96 -2.52
N LYS A 433 -8.95 4.45 -3.46
CA LYS A 433 -9.40 3.07 -3.49
C LYS A 433 -9.20 2.49 -4.88
N HIS A 434 -8.62 1.29 -4.93
CA HIS A 434 -8.44 0.50 -6.14
C HIS A 434 -9.30 -0.75 -6.07
N PHE A 435 -10.06 -0.99 -7.14
CA PHE A 435 -10.88 -2.16 -7.34
C PHE A 435 -10.31 -2.98 -8.51
N TYR A 436 -9.91 -4.20 -8.22
CA TYR A 436 -9.47 -5.16 -9.23
C TYR A 436 -10.63 -6.08 -9.57
N LEU A 437 -11.39 -5.73 -10.61
CA LEU A 437 -12.65 -6.41 -10.95
C LEU A 437 -12.40 -7.68 -11.77
N LYS A 438 -11.45 -7.60 -12.72
CA LYS A 438 -11.01 -8.71 -13.57
C LYS A 438 -9.50 -8.57 -13.83
N PRO A 439 -8.79 -9.63 -14.26
CA PRO A 439 -7.37 -9.56 -14.62
C PRO A 439 -7.01 -8.43 -15.58
N THR A 440 -7.94 -8.09 -16.48
CA THR A 440 -7.78 -7.03 -17.49
C THR A 440 -8.45 -5.71 -17.12
N TRP A 441 -9.20 -5.63 -16.02
CA TRP A 441 -10.01 -4.44 -15.72
C TRP A 441 -9.99 -4.05 -14.27
N GLY A 442 -9.72 -2.77 -14.02
CA GLY A 442 -9.75 -2.18 -12.69
C GLY A 442 -10.30 -0.76 -12.69
N ILE A 443 -10.69 -0.30 -11.51
CA ILE A 443 -11.18 1.06 -11.25
C ILE A 443 -10.34 1.68 -10.14
N MET A 444 -9.94 2.93 -10.32
CA MET A 444 -9.41 3.77 -9.25
C MET A 444 -10.38 4.90 -8.96
N LEU A 445 -10.66 5.11 -7.68
CA LEU A 445 -11.38 6.27 -7.16
C LEU A 445 -10.49 6.98 -6.16
N ARG A 446 -10.39 8.31 -6.27
CA ARG A 446 -9.71 9.16 -5.30
C ARG A 446 -10.63 10.33 -4.94
N ALA A 447 -10.75 10.62 -3.65
CA ALA A 447 -11.43 11.79 -3.13
C ALA A 447 -10.43 12.58 -2.29
N SER A 448 -10.32 13.88 -2.53
CA SER A 448 -9.42 14.77 -1.78
C SER A 448 -10.14 16.03 -1.38
N GLY A 449 -9.84 16.54 -0.20
CA GLY A 449 -10.39 17.77 0.33
C GLY A 449 -9.41 18.52 1.21
N GLY A 450 -9.54 19.83 1.27
CA GLY A 450 -8.73 20.67 2.13
C GLY A 450 -9.44 21.99 2.47
N TYR A 451 -9.07 22.52 3.63
CA TYR A 451 -9.59 23.77 4.15
C TYR A 451 -8.48 24.51 4.90
N THR A 452 -8.33 25.79 4.65
CA THR A 452 -7.47 26.68 5.42
C THR A 452 -8.21 27.92 5.84
N GLN A 453 -7.94 28.42 7.03
CA GLN A 453 -8.58 29.60 7.58
C GLN A 453 -7.60 30.45 8.38
N ASN A 454 -7.63 31.73 8.09
CA ASN A 454 -6.94 32.78 8.82
C ASN A 454 -7.71 34.09 8.64
N GLN A 455 -7.56 35.05 9.56
CA GLN A 455 -8.22 36.36 9.47
C GLN A 455 -7.70 37.16 8.26
N ASN A 456 -6.40 37.10 8.01
CA ASN A 456 -5.73 37.74 6.87
C ASN A 456 -5.14 36.63 5.96
N LEU A 457 -6.06 35.92 5.29
CA LEU A 457 -5.64 34.87 4.36
C LEU A 457 -5.09 35.53 3.09
N LEU A 458 -3.89 35.16 2.69
CA LEU A 458 -3.21 35.71 1.53
C LEU A 458 -3.28 34.75 0.33
N LEU A 459 -3.19 35.25 -0.90
CA LEU A 459 -3.19 34.42 -2.11
C LEU A 459 -2.05 33.39 -2.11
N ASN A 460 -0.89 33.75 -1.57
CA ASN A 460 0.26 32.85 -1.43
C ASN A 460 0.15 31.84 -0.27
N ASP A 461 -0.92 31.90 0.54
CA ASP A 461 -1.31 30.87 1.53
C ASP A 461 -2.22 29.80 0.97
N LEU A 462 -2.95 30.08 -0.11
CA LEU A 462 -4.01 29.23 -0.63
C LEU A 462 -3.46 27.90 -1.16
N PHE A 463 -4.30 26.88 -1.12
CA PHE A 463 -4.02 25.63 -1.80
C PHE A 463 -3.89 25.86 -3.30
N ARG A 464 -2.99 25.13 -3.91
CA ARG A 464 -2.77 25.15 -5.36
C ARG A 464 -3.18 23.82 -5.95
N LEU A 465 -4.05 23.88 -6.95
CA LEU A 465 -4.65 22.73 -7.60
C LEU A 465 -4.57 22.89 -9.11
N GLY A 466 -4.78 21.80 -9.82
CA GLY A 466 -4.58 21.68 -11.26
C GLY A 466 -3.35 20.86 -11.58
N GLY A 467 -3.34 20.22 -12.74
CA GLY A 467 -2.25 19.39 -13.21
C GLY A 467 -2.43 17.90 -12.93
N LEU A 468 -1.38 17.15 -13.18
CA LEU A 468 -1.40 15.70 -13.20
C LEU A 468 -1.78 15.06 -11.85
N LYS A 469 -1.37 15.69 -10.75
CA LYS A 469 -1.51 15.14 -9.38
C LYS A 469 -2.84 15.47 -8.70
N THR A 470 -3.62 16.42 -9.25
CA THR A 470 -4.86 16.90 -8.63
C THR A 470 -6.05 16.85 -9.59
N ILE A 471 -6.34 17.91 -10.34
CA ILE A 471 -7.43 17.99 -11.33
C ILE A 471 -6.77 18.08 -12.71
N ARG A 472 -6.85 17.02 -13.50
CA ARG A 472 -6.22 16.92 -14.82
C ARG A 472 -6.93 17.78 -15.86
N GLY A 473 -6.29 18.05 -17.01
CA GLY A 473 -6.85 18.91 -18.07
C GLY A 473 -6.67 20.41 -17.82
N PHE A 474 -5.95 20.78 -16.77
CA PHE A 474 -5.52 22.14 -16.45
C PHE A 474 -4.01 22.20 -16.27
N ASN A 475 -3.44 23.41 -16.29
CA ASN A 475 -2.02 23.62 -15.98
C ASN A 475 -1.72 23.23 -14.53
N GLU A 476 -0.46 22.94 -14.23
CA GLU A 476 0.00 22.79 -12.87
C GLU A 476 -0.25 24.09 -12.09
N ASN A 477 -0.78 23.97 -10.86
CA ASN A 477 -1.10 25.11 -9.99
C ASN A 477 -2.06 26.13 -10.59
N HIS A 478 -2.96 25.72 -11.47
CA HIS A 478 -3.90 26.62 -12.16
C HIS A 478 -4.90 27.29 -11.20
N PHE A 479 -5.34 26.59 -10.16
CA PHE A 479 -6.33 27.06 -9.20
C PHE A 479 -5.68 27.41 -7.87
N TYR A 480 -6.18 28.48 -7.26
CA TYR A 480 -5.93 28.85 -5.88
C TYR A 480 -7.22 28.68 -5.09
N ALA A 481 -7.19 27.99 -3.96
CA ALA A 481 -8.39 27.72 -3.18
C ALA A 481 -8.16 27.82 -1.67
N ARG A 482 -9.07 28.47 -0.95
CA ARG A 482 -9.18 28.41 0.50
C ARG A 482 -9.74 27.08 0.95
N SER A 483 -10.72 26.59 0.24
CA SER A 483 -11.33 25.29 0.44
C SER A 483 -11.50 24.56 -0.89
N TYR A 484 -11.35 23.24 -0.86
CA TYR A 484 -11.56 22.42 -2.03
C TYR A 484 -12.06 21.02 -1.68
N ALA A 485 -12.80 20.46 -2.61
CA ALA A 485 -13.04 19.02 -2.68
C ALA A 485 -13.01 18.59 -4.14
N TYR A 486 -12.37 17.46 -4.44
CA TYR A 486 -12.41 16.87 -5.78
C TYR A 486 -12.44 15.35 -5.73
N ILE A 487 -12.97 14.77 -6.80
CA ILE A 487 -12.99 13.32 -7.04
C ILE A 487 -12.34 13.05 -8.39
N ASN A 488 -11.38 12.12 -8.39
CA ASN A 488 -10.82 11.55 -9.60
C ASN A 488 -11.35 10.12 -9.76
N THR A 489 -11.69 9.74 -10.98
CA THR A 489 -12.02 8.36 -11.33
C THR A 489 -11.22 7.92 -12.55
N GLU A 490 -10.75 6.67 -12.53
CA GLU A 490 -10.06 6.05 -13.66
C GLU A 490 -10.62 4.66 -13.92
N GLN A 491 -10.97 4.40 -15.17
CA GLN A 491 -11.22 3.05 -15.69
C GLN A 491 -9.91 2.59 -16.34
N ARG A 492 -9.32 1.51 -15.82
CA ARG A 492 -8.03 0.98 -16.29
C ARG A 492 -8.21 -0.36 -16.98
N LEU A 493 -7.75 -0.46 -18.22
CA LEU A 493 -7.70 -1.69 -18.99
C LEU A 493 -6.26 -2.19 -19.03
N PHE A 494 -5.96 -3.25 -18.27
CA PHE A 494 -4.63 -3.84 -18.17
C PHE A 494 -4.34 -4.77 -19.35
N PHE A 495 -3.19 -4.59 -19.98
CA PHE A 495 -2.66 -5.46 -21.04
C PHE A 495 -1.24 -5.98 -20.71
N GLY A 496 -0.74 -5.68 -19.54
CA GLY A 496 0.51 -6.16 -18.95
C GLY A 496 0.47 -6.02 -17.44
N GLU A 497 1.54 -6.46 -16.76
CA GLU A 497 1.61 -6.42 -15.31
C GLU A 497 1.48 -4.97 -14.78
N ASN A 498 2.19 -4.03 -15.41
CA ASN A 498 2.18 -2.62 -15.04
C ASN A 498 1.76 -1.72 -16.21
N SER A 499 1.19 -2.29 -17.27
CA SER A 499 0.79 -1.56 -18.48
C SER A 499 -0.72 -1.54 -18.59
N PHE A 500 -1.28 -0.36 -18.81
CA PHE A 500 -2.73 -0.19 -18.98
C PHE A 500 -3.08 1.04 -19.83
N LEU A 501 -4.21 0.95 -20.48
CA LEU A 501 -4.94 2.11 -21.01
C LEU A 501 -5.91 2.59 -19.95
N MET A 502 -6.15 3.90 -19.89
CA MET A 502 -7.16 4.46 -18.98
C MET A 502 -8.01 5.51 -19.67
N VAL A 503 -9.25 5.61 -19.20
CA VAL A 503 -10.09 6.79 -19.33
C VAL A 503 -10.37 7.35 -17.95
N PHE A 504 -10.41 8.66 -17.83
CA PHE A 504 -10.60 9.33 -16.55
C PHE A 504 -11.64 10.45 -16.63
N ALA A 505 -12.20 10.77 -15.48
CA ALA A 505 -12.97 11.97 -15.23
C ALA A 505 -12.63 12.51 -13.85
N ASP A 506 -12.46 13.83 -13.75
CA ASP A 506 -12.20 14.57 -12.52
C ASP A 506 -13.28 15.64 -12.34
N ILE A 507 -13.82 15.76 -11.14
CA ILE A 507 -14.77 16.79 -10.76
C ILE A 507 -14.32 17.44 -9.47
N GLY A 508 -14.51 18.74 -9.34
CA GLY A 508 -14.14 19.49 -8.15
C GLY A 508 -15.11 20.60 -7.81
N ILE A 509 -14.99 21.08 -6.59
CA ILE A 509 -15.55 22.33 -6.11
C ILE A 509 -14.46 23.06 -5.34
N LEU A 510 -14.21 24.30 -5.69
CA LEU A 510 -13.12 25.12 -5.18
C LEU A 510 -13.69 26.47 -4.73
N GLU A 511 -13.22 26.98 -3.62
CA GLU A 511 -13.55 28.32 -3.15
C GLU A 511 -12.30 29.19 -3.12
N ASN A 512 -12.33 30.29 -3.90
CA ASN A 512 -11.27 31.28 -3.89
C ASN A 512 -11.87 32.63 -3.45
N PRO A 513 -11.49 33.19 -2.30
CA PRO A 513 -12.04 34.42 -1.76
C PRO A 513 -11.67 35.67 -2.57
N TYR A 514 -10.66 35.59 -3.43
CA TYR A 514 -10.16 36.72 -4.22
C TYR A 514 -10.87 36.92 -5.57
N PHE A 515 -11.75 36.01 -5.96
CA PHE A 515 -12.49 36.15 -7.21
C PHE A 515 -13.92 36.58 -6.97
N ALA A 516 -14.45 37.40 -7.89
CA ALA A 516 -15.85 37.85 -7.85
C ALA A 516 -16.86 36.69 -7.80
N THR A 517 -16.53 35.60 -8.49
CA THR A 517 -17.22 34.29 -8.36
C THR A 517 -16.36 33.38 -7.49
N SER A 518 -16.59 33.43 -6.19
CA SER A 518 -15.75 32.73 -5.21
C SER A 518 -15.74 31.22 -5.37
N ILE A 519 -16.79 30.63 -5.97
CA ILE A 519 -16.90 29.18 -6.17
C ILE A 519 -16.67 28.82 -7.64
N ASP A 520 -15.69 27.94 -7.88
CA ASP A 520 -15.47 27.30 -9.17
C ASP A 520 -15.78 25.80 -9.07
N LYS A 521 -16.31 25.24 -10.16
CA LYS A 521 -16.67 23.81 -10.26
C LYS A 521 -15.97 23.19 -11.47
N PRO A 522 -14.64 22.98 -11.37
CA PRO A 522 -13.89 22.39 -12.47
C PRO A 522 -14.36 20.96 -12.74
N PHE A 523 -14.42 20.64 -14.02
CA PHE A 523 -14.68 19.32 -14.53
C PHE A 523 -13.69 19.02 -15.67
N SER A 524 -13.15 17.81 -15.70
CA SER A 524 -12.29 17.37 -16.79
C SER A 524 -12.44 15.89 -17.07
N PHE A 525 -12.07 15.51 -18.29
CA PHE A 525 -12.02 14.13 -18.71
C PHE A 525 -10.91 13.93 -19.73
N GLY A 526 -10.56 12.66 -19.95
CA GLY A 526 -9.51 12.35 -20.89
C GLY A 526 -9.14 10.88 -20.92
N THR A 527 -8.04 10.61 -21.57
CA THR A 527 -7.49 9.28 -21.73
C THR A 527 -5.99 9.28 -21.46
N GLY A 528 -5.45 8.11 -21.18
CA GLY A 528 -4.02 7.96 -20.98
C GLY A 528 -3.55 6.54 -21.18
N VAL A 529 -2.26 6.40 -21.29
CA VAL A 529 -1.56 5.13 -21.37
C VAL A 529 -0.41 5.10 -20.36
N ASN A 530 -0.26 3.97 -19.70
CA ASN A 530 0.88 3.65 -18.86
C ASN A 530 1.55 2.42 -19.45
N LEU A 531 2.81 2.56 -19.83
CA LEU A 531 3.60 1.51 -20.47
C LEU A 531 4.81 1.20 -19.60
N ASP A 532 4.86 0.01 -19.03
CA ASP A 532 6.04 -0.50 -18.34
C ASP A 532 6.96 -1.12 -19.41
N THR A 533 8.16 -0.59 -19.49
CA THR A 533 9.26 -1.13 -20.26
C THR A 533 10.34 -1.58 -19.29
N GLY A 534 11.19 -2.52 -19.65
CA GLY A 534 12.23 -2.99 -18.73
C GLY A 534 13.14 -1.89 -18.16
N SER A 535 13.18 -0.71 -18.78
CA SER A 535 13.98 0.44 -18.37
C SER A 535 13.21 1.47 -17.53
N GLY A 536 11.88 1.42 -17.52
CA GLY A 536 11.04 2.38 -16.79
C GLY A 536 9.62 2.44 -17.30
N ILE A 537 8.83 3.31 -16.68
CA ILE A 537 7.41 3.48 -16.96
C ILE A 537 7.18 4.77 -17.71
N PHE A 538 6.65 4.66 -18.92
CA PHE A 538 6.15 5.78 -19.70
C PHE A 538 4.68 6.04 -19.36
N ARG A 539 4.35 7.29 -19.07
CA ARG A 539 2.98 7.71 -18.85
C ARG A 539 2.64 8.86 -19.79
N PHE A 540 1.58 8.71 -20.54
CA PHE A 540 1.03 9.73 -21.41
C PHE A 540 -0.44 9.95 -21.04
N ILE A 541 -0.82 11.21 -20.81
CA ILE A 541 -2.20 11.58 -20.46
C ILE A 541 -2.61 12.77 -21.31
N TYR A 542 -3.75 12.64 -21.97
CA TYR A 542 -4.43 13.71 -22.68
C TYR A 542 -5.72 14.04 -21.96
N GLY A 543 -5.93 15.32 -21.60
CA GLY A 543 -7.10 15.76 -20.88
C GLY A 543 -7.63 17.12 -21.34
N VAL A 544 -8.93 17.28 -21.24
CA VAL A 544 -9.66 18.53 -21.52
C VAL A 544 -10.46 18.87 -20.27
N GLY A 545 -10.41 20.15 -19.84
CA GLY A 545 -11.13 20.62 -18.66
C GLY A 545 -11.94 21.88 -18.92
N LYS A 546 -12.97 22.07 -18.08
CA LYS A 546 -13.82 23.27 -18.01
C LYS A 546 -13.81 23.80 -16.58
N SER A 547 -13.67 25.11 -16.43
CA SER A 547 -13.80 25.85 -15.18
C SER A 547 -14.45 27.23 -15.46
N ASN A 548 -14.54 28.06 -14.44
CA ASN A 548 -14.99 29.44 -14.64
C ASN A 548 -14.03 30.25 -15.51
N SER A 549 -12.72 29.93 -15.45
CA SER A 549 -11.65 30.63 -16.19
C SER A 549 -11.29 29.96 -17.51
N GLN A 550 -11.72 28.72 -17.76
CA GLN A 550 -11.36 27.92 -18.95
C GLN A 550 -12.61 27.28 -19.57
N PRO A 551 -12.98 27.61 -20.82
CA PRO A 551 -14.08 26.94 -21.50
C PRO A 551 -13.71 25.52 -21.89
N LEU A 552 -14.73 24.66 -22.08
CA LEU A 552 -14.51 23.31 -22.60
C LEU A 552 -14.23 23.38 -24.12
N ALA A 553 -12.97 23.36 -24.47
CA ALA A 553 -12.55 23.36 -25.88
C ALA A 553 -11.23 22.57 -26.05
N PHE A 554 -11.09 21.90 -27.19
CA PHE A 554 -9.87 21.13 -27.48
C PHE A 554 -8.61 21.99 -27.57
N SER A 555 -8.76 23.30 -27.88
CA SER A 555 -7.64 24.26 -27.87
C SER A 555 -7.01 24.45 -26.48
N TYR A 556 -7.75 24.12 -25.42
CA TYR A 556 -7.27 24.15 -24.03
C TYR A 556 -6.87 22.77 -23.50
N SER A 557 -6.81 21.76 -24.40
CA SER A 557 -6.35 20.43 -23.98
C SER A 557 -4.93 20.46 -23.43
N ARG A 558 -4.64 19.56 -22.50
CA ARG A 558 -3.31 19.39 -21.90
C ARG A 558 -2.81 17.97 -22.18
N ILE A 559 -1.56 17.92 -22.55
CA ILE A 559 -0.80 16.69 -22.69
C ILE A 559 0.20 16.66 -21.56
N HIS A 560 0.14 15.59 -20.79
CA HIS A 560 1.13 15.32 -19.76
C HIS A 560 1.92 14.08 -20.18
N PHE A 561 3.22 14.22 -20.25
CA PHE A 561 4.13 13.13 -20.49
C PHE A 561 5.00 12.93 -19.27
N GLY A 562 5.18 11.70 -18.83
CA GLY A 562 6.05 11.34 -17.72
C GLY A 562 6.83 10.08 -18.07
N TYR A 563 8.11 10.06 -17.70
CA TYR A 563 8.95 8.87 -17.76
C TYR A 563 9.57 8.66 -16.40
N LEU A 564 9.39 7.50 -15.83
CA LEU A 564 9.93 7.11 -14.54
C LEU A 564 11.00 6.03 -14.77
N ALA A 565 12.27 6.43 -14.80
CA ALA A 565 13.39 5.49 -14.78
C ALA A 565 13.57 4.92 -13.36
N ARG A 566 13.90 3.63 -13.27
CA ARG A 566 14.22 2.94 -12.00
C ARG A 566 15.56 2.24 -12.11
N PHE A 567 16.39 2.36 -11.09
CA PHE A 567 17.73 1.77 -11.05
C PHE A 567 18.10 1.26 -9.65
#